data_7256b92eee7fa41422a4d3f86ef19103
#
_entry.id   7256b92eee7fa41422a4d3f86ef19103
#
_cell.length_a   1.000
_cell.length_b   1.000
_cell.length_c   1.000
_cell.angle_alpha   90.00
_cell.angle_beta   90.00
_cell.angle_gamma   90.00
#
_symmetry.space_group_name_H-M   'P 1'
#
loop_
_entity.id
_entity.type
_entity.pdbx_description
1 polymer ?
#
loop_
_entity_poly.entity_id
_entity_poly.type
_entity_poly.pdbx_seq_one_letter_code
_entity_poly.pdbx_strand_id
1 'polypeptide(L)'
;MKTIIKPWGKEEWLELNDKYCYKRIYINAGYKTSYQYHNFKKETNFIISGEAEIWLENDNGVVEKKIMRAGEYFNVTPPKKHRVIALTDIILQEVSTPEVDDVIRIEDDTNRVDGKIEGEHKTPAVLILSAGLGTRLETLTKEVNKALLPINNRAIISHIIDKFPKEYEFIVATGYKGESLEEYCRLSFPEHKFKFVNIDNVDGDNSGPGYSALKCKEYLQRPFYFTTCDCLIDTKIPHLDGNWLGVYPTSYPEKYSTLKTNDKDEIIEYKNKSNNGFNLAFIGLASIWDYQVFWNELEKNILNGEIVSAFENPKNYPIFKIKKLKWLDTGNFDDLLKTREYFNDKPLSLQKDNGEITYKESNKFIKFTPDKDVLSNRIKRGEMLSSQIPSNFSHTNNFIYYNWE
;
A
#
# COMPACT_ATOMS: atom_id res chain seq x y z
N MET A 1 7.38 -16.40 -16.93
CA MET A 1 6.04 -16.21 -16.33
C MET A 1 5.86 -14.75 -15.96
N LYS A 2 4.79 -14.10 -16.37
CA LYS A 2 4.49 -12.69 -16.09
C LYS A 2 3.19 -12.61 -15.30
N THR A 3 3.16 -11.93 -14.16
CA THR A 3 1.95 -11.71 -13.37
C THR A 3 1.39 -10.32 -13.65
N ILE A 4 0.08 -10.25 -13.90
CA ILE A 4 -0.65 -9.00 -14.14
C ILE A 4 -1.76 -8.89 -13.12
N ILE A 5 -1.75 -7.83 -12.33
CA ILE A 5 -2.79 -7.55 -11.34
C ILE A 5 -4.00 -6.93 -12.05
N LYS A 6 -5.18 -7.44 -11.73
CA LYS A 6 -6.48 -7.00 -12.24
C LYS A 6 -7.38 -6.57 -11.09
N PRO A 7 -8.40 -5.72 -11.30
CA PRO A 7 -9.35 -5.35 -10.25
C PRO A 7 -10.06 -6.54 -9.60
N TRP A 8 -10.26 -7.61 -10.35
CA TRP A 8 -10.95 -8.81 -9.90
C TRP A 8 -10.00 -9.93 -9.41
N GLY A 9 -8.65 -9.73 -9.47
CA GLY A 9 -7.67 -10.74 -9.07
C GLY A 9 -6.35 -10.59 -9.77
N LYS A 10 -5.87 -11.62 -10.45
CA LYS A 10 -4.63 -11.60 -11.22
C LYS A 10 -4.66 -12.54 -12.41
N GLU A 11 -3.80 -12.25 -13.38
CA GLU A 11 -3.45 -13.16 -14.47
C GLU A 11 -1.97 -13.57 -14.36
N GLU A 12 -1.68 -14.84 -14.49
CA GLU A 12 -0.33 -15.36 -14.67
C GLU A 12 -0.18 -15.81 -16.12
N TRP A 13 0.61 -15.07 -16.90
CA TRP A 13 0.89 -15.39 -18.28
C TRP A 13 2.02 -16.40 -18.33
N LEU A 14 1.65 -17.66 -18.63
CA LEU A 14 2.56 -18.80 -18.68
C LEU A 14 3.34 -18.80 -19.99
N GLU A 15 2.66 -18.48 -21.10
CA GLU A 15 3.24 -18.36 -22.44
C GLU A 15 2.48 -17.32 -23.27
N LEU A 16 3.20 -16.54 -24.05
CA LEU A 16 2.67 -15.67 -25.09
C LEU A 16 3.65 -15.68 -26.28
N ASN A 17 3.20 -16.16 -27.42
CA ASN A 17 3.93 -16.16 -28.66
C ASN A 17 3.05 -15.72 -29.83
N ASP A 18 3.51 -15.83 -31.06
CA ASP A 18 2.82 -15.43 -32.27
C ASP A 18 1.58 -16.29 -32.63
N LYS A 19 1.37 -17.41 -31.94
CA LYS A 19 0.29 -18.36 -32.25
C LYS A 19 -0.77 -18.42 -31.17
N TYR A 20 -0.38 -18.31 -29.89
CA TYR A 20 -1.31 -18.44 -28.77
C TYR A 20 -0.84 -17.68 -27.53
N CYS A 21 -1.80 -17.43 -26.63
CA CYS A 21 -1.56 -17.05 -25.26
C CYS A 21 -2.10 -18.12 -24.32
N TYR A 22 -1.32 -18.45 -23.28
CA TYR A 22 -1.68 -19.40 -22.25
C TYR A 22 -1.58 -18.73 -20.89
N LYS A 23 -2.72 -18.63 -20.18
CA LYS A 23 -2.82 -17.93 -18.90
C LYS A 23 -3.48 -18.78 -17.85
N ARG A 24 -3.14 -18.49 -16.61
CA ARG A 24 -3.93 -18.84 -15.43
C ARG A 24 -4.52 -17.57 -14.84
N ILE A 25 -5.82 -17.57 -14.63
CA ILE A 25 -6.60 -16.41 -14.19
C ILE A 25 -7.19 -16.73 -12.82
N TYR A 26 -6.97 -15.84 -11.87
CA TYR A 26 -7.48 -15.94 -10.50
C TYR A 26 -8.48 -14.81 -10.29
N ILE A 27 -9.73 -15.14 -9.96
CA ILE A 27 -10.79 -14.17 -9.68
C ILE A 27 -11.25 -14.40 -8.24
N ASN A 28 -11.16 -13.35 -7.43
CA ASN A 28 -11.55 -13.40 -6.03
C ASN A 28 -13.08 -13.49 -5.90
N ALA A 29 -13.57 -14.20 -4.87
CA ALA A 29 -14.99 -14.33 -4.59
C ALA A 29 -15.69 -12.97 -4.50
N GLY A 30 -16.83 -12.83 -5.19
CA GLY A 30 -17.61 -11.60 -5.26
C GLY A 30 -17.14 -10.59 -6.30
N TYR A 31 -15.99 -10.80 -6.95
CA TYR A 31 -15.53 -9.98 -8.06
C TYR A 31 -15.96 -10.56 -9.41
N LYS A 32 -15.91 -9.72 -10.43
CA LYS A 32 -16.27 -10.10 -11.80
C LYS A 32 -15.33 -9.45 -12.81
N THR A 33 -15.15 -10.12 -13.95
CA THR A 33 -14.48 -9.52 -15.11
C THR A 33 -15.36 -8.43 -15.73
N SER A 34 -14.81 -7.57 -16.58
CA SER A 34 -15.62 -6.70 -17.42
C SER A 34 -16.63 -7.50 -18.24
N TYR A 35 -17.82 -6.92 -18.49
CA TYR A 35 -18.69 -7.40 -19.55
C TYR A 35 -18.13 -6.87 -20.86
N GLN A 36 -17.63 -7.78 -21.71
CA GLN A 36 -16.77 -7.45 -22.83
C GLN A 36 -16.98 -8.37 -24.02
N TYR A 37 -16.40 -7.99 -25.16
CA TYR A 37 -16.24 -8.85 -26.32
C TYR A 37 -14.88 -8.61 -26.97
N HIS A 38 -14.53 -9.46 -27.93
CA HIS A 38 -13.31 -9.37 -28.73
C HIS A 38 -13.66 -9.29 -30.20
N ASN A 39 -12.86 -8.56 -31.00
CA ASN A 39 -13.02 -8.52 -32.44
C ASN A 39 -12.31 -9.71 -33.12
N PHE A 40 -11.20 -10.16 -32.56
CA PHE A 40 -10.31 -11.17 -33.16
C PHE A 40 -9.99 -12.30 -32.21
N LYS A 41 -9.83 -12.02 -30.90
CA LYS A 41 -9.36 -12.97 -29.89
C LYS A 41 -10.39 -14.07 -29.68
N LYS A 42 -9.95 -15.33 -29.86
CA LYS A 42 -10.72 -16.55 -29.53
C LYS A 42 -10.15 -17.17 -28.27
N GLU A 43 -11.00 -17.60 -27.35
CA GLU A 43 -10.61 -18.15 -26.05
C GLU A 43 -11.28 -19.50 -25.77
N THR A 44 -10.55 -20.34 -25.06
CA THR A 44 -11.09 -21.50 -24.33
C THR A 44 -10.70 -21.34 -22.87
N ASN A 45 -11.69 -21.33 -21.98
CA ASN A 45 -11.55 -21.16 -20.56
C ASN A 45 -11.98 -22.42 -19.83
N PHE A 46 -11.08 -23.05 -19.07
CA PHE A 46 -11.33 -24.22 -18.25
C PHE A 46 -11.30 -23.85 -16.77
N ILE A 47 -12.30 -24.26 -16.01
CA ILE A 47 -12.38 -23.99 -14.56
C ILE A 47 -11.58 -25.06 -13.81
N ILE A 48 -10.44 -24.67 -13.23
CA ILE A 48 -9.61 -25.56 -12.42
C ILE A 48 -10.22 -25.74 -11.03
N SER A 49 -10.70 -24.65 -10.42
CA SER A 49 -11.31 -24.66 -9.08
C SER A 49 -12.32 -23.53 -8.91
N GLY A 50 -13.26 -23.72 -7.98
CA GLY A 50 -14.27 -22.74 -7.63
C GLY A 50 -15.56 -22.87 -8.43
N GLU A 51 -16.47 -21.88 -8.22
CA GLU A 51 -17.79 -21.78 -8.84
C GLU A 51 -18.01 -20.34 -9.31
N ALA A 52 -18.51 -20.18 -10.54
CA ALA A 52 -18.78 -18.89 -11.14
C ALA A 52 -20.07 -18.87 -11.94
N GLU A 53 -20.73 -17.71 -12.01
CA GLU A 53 -21.76 -17.44 -12.99
C GLU A 53 -21.09 -16.91 -14.27
N ILE A 54 -21.24 -17.66 -15.37
CA ILE A 54 -20.71 -17.31 -16.69
C ILE A 54 -21.84 -16.68 -17.50
N TRP A 55 -21.62 -15.45 -17.96
CA TRP A 55 -22.46 -14.82 -18.97
C TRP A 55 -21.81 -15.02 -20.32
N LEU A 56 -22.53 -15.61 -21.25
CA LEU A 56 -22.01 -15.87 -22.60
C LEU A 56 -23.11 -15.70 -23.66
N GLU A 57 -22.83 -14.89 -24.64
CA GLU A 57 -23.75 -14.68 -25.78
C GLU A 57 -23.77 -15.94 -26.67
N ASN A 58 -24.97 -16.45 -26.96
CA ASN A 58 -25.18 -17.58 -27.85
C ASN A 58 -25.21 -17.16 -29.33
N ASP A 59 -25.38 -18.11 -30.25
CA ASP A 59 -25.38 -17.83 -31.68
C ASP A 59 -26.60 -16.99 -32.16
N ASN A 60 -27.63 -16.87 -31.33
CA ASN A 60 -28.80 -16.03 -31.59
C ASN A 60 -28.67 -14.60 -31.02
N GLY A 61 -27.51 -14.24 -30.50
CA GLY A 61 -27.25 -12.92 -29.89
C GLY A 61 -27.85 -12.74 -28.47
N VAL A 62 -28.31 -13.81 -27.83
CA VAL A 62 -28.89 -13.81 -26.50
C VAL A 62 -27.80 -14.16 -25.49
N VAL A 63 -27.67 -13.35 -24.44
CA VAL A 63 -26.73 -13.64 -23.33
C VAL A 63 -27.36 -14.66 -22.39
N GLU A 64 -26.79 -15.83 -22.34
CA GLU A 64 -27.16 -16.90 -21.39
C GLU A 64 -26.29 -16.78 -20.13
N LYS A 65 -26.90 -17.08 -18.99
CA LYS A 65 -26.24 -17.08 -17.67
C LYS A 65 -26.24 -18.50 -17.12
N LYS A 66 -25.09 -19.05 -16.86
CA LYS A 66 -24.91 -20.42 -16.38
C LYS A 66 -23.96 -20.45 -15.20
N ILE A 67 -24.33 -21.15 -14.14
CA ILE A 67 -23.39 -21.49 -13.06
C ILE A 67 -22.53 -22.65 -13.52
N MET A 68 -21.23 -22.45 -13.50
CA MET A 68 -20.22 -23.42 -13.88
C MET A 68 -19.21 -23.66 -12.75
N ARG A 69 -18.68 -24.89 -12.69
CA ARG A 69 -17.83 -25.40 -11.61
C ARG A 69 -16.54 -26.02 -12.14
N ALA A 70 -15.65 -26.34 -11.22
CA ALA A 70 -14.41 -27.06 -11.52
C ALA A 70 -14.65 -28.29 -12.42
N GLY A 71 -13.84 -28.43 -13.46
CA GLY A 71 -13.96 -29.48 -14.50
C GLY A 71 -14.79 -29.05 -15.70
N GLU A 72 -15.54 -27.96 -15.66
CA GLU A 72 -16.29 -27.44 -16.81
C GLU A 72 -15.45 -26.40 -17.60
N TYR A 73 -15.83 -26.19 -18.87
CA TYR A 73 -15.17 -25.23 -19.75
C TYR A 73 -16.18 -24.49 -20.64
N PHE A 74 -15.78 -23.32 -21.11
CA PHE A 74 -16.54 -22.55 -22.10
C PHE A 74 -15.62 -21.92 -23.13
N ASN A 75 -16.17 -21.70 -24.34
CA ASN A 75 -15.47 -21.11 -25.46
C ASN A 75 -16.04 -19.71 -25.75
N VAL A 76 -15.17 -18.75 -25.96
CA VAL A 76 -15.53 -17.41 -26.43
C VAL A 76 -15.01 -17.26 -27.85
N THR A 77 -15.94 -17.07 -28.78
CA THR A 77 -15.60 -16.76 -30.16
C THR A 77 -16.03 -15.37 -30.52
N PRO A 78 -15.20 -14.57 -31.20
CA PRO A 78 -15.56 -13.21 -31.58
C PRO A 78 -16.86 -13.18 -32.42
N PRO A 79 -17.70 -12.16 -32.27
CA PRO A 79 -17.66 -11.07 -31.28
C PRO A 79 -18.56 -11.33 -30.05
N LYS A 80 -18.64 -12.55 -29.56
CA LYS A 80 -19.54 -12.93 -28.45
C LYS A 80 -19.23 -12.16 -27.17
N LYS A 81 -20.27 -11.57 -26.60
CA LYS A 81 -20.19 -10.88 -25.30
C LYS A 81 -20.11 -11.91 -24.18
N HIS A 82 -19.28 -11.64 -23.20
CA HIS A 82 -19.07 -12.55 -22.08
C HIS A 82 -18.65 -11.83 -20.81
N ARG A 83 -18.84 -12.48 -19.65
CA ARG A 83 -18.41 -12.08 -18.32
C ARG A 83 -18.28 -13.29 -17.41
N VAL A 84 -17.33 -13.27 -16.51
CA VAL A 84 -17.19 -14.23 -15.40
C VAL A 84 -17.47 -13.53 -14.09
N ILE A 85 -18.37 -14.07 -13.28
CA ILE A 85 -18.71 -13.57 -11.93
C ILE A 85 -18.33 -14.66 -10.94
N ALA A 86 -17.34 -14.44 -10.10
CA ALA A 86 -16.85 -15.40 -9.13
C ALA A 86 -17.79 -15.53 -7.93
N LEU A 87 -18.43 -16.67 -7.75
CA LEU A 87 -19.27 -16.96 -6.57
C LEU A 87 -18.41 -17.45 -5.40
N THR A 88 -17.31 -18.14 -5.70
CA THR A 88 -16.21 -18.44 -4.77
C THR A 88 -14.91 -17.98 -5.40
N ASP A 89 -13.77 -18.08 -4.71
CA ASP A 89 -12.47 -17.90 -5.35
C ASP A 89 -12.34 -18.89 -6.50
N ILE A 90 -12.06 -18.39 -7.71
CA ILE A 90 -12.03 -19.19 -8.93
C ILE A 90 -10.64 -19.17 -9.57
N ILE A 91 -10.22 -20.30 -10.10
CA ILE A 91 -9.03 -20.42 -10.95
C ILE A 91 -9.49 -20.90 -12.33
N LEU A 92 -9.26 -20.05 -13.34
CA LEU A 92 -9.45 -20.41 -14.75
C LEU A 92 -8.11 -20.68 -15.41
N GLN A 93 -8.11 -21.55 -16.37
CA GLN A 93 -7.04 -21.77 -17.32
C GLN A 93 -7.51 -21.37 -18.71
N GLU A 94 -6.93 -20.29 -19.24
CA GLU A 94 -7.25 -19.75 -20.55
C GLU A 94 -6.18 -20.14 -21.56
N VAL A 95 -6.61 -20.67 -22.69
CA VAL A 95 -5.82 -20.72 -23.93
C VAL A 95 -6.53 -19.85 -24.95
N SER A 96 -5.83 -18.90 -25.53
CA SER A 96 -6.40 -17.96 -26.50
C SER A 96 -5.46 -17.71 -27.67
N THR A 97 -5.99 -17.11 -28.71
CA THR A 97 -5.16 -16.48 -29.76
C THR A 97 -4.37 -15.29 -29.19
N PRO A 98 -3.29 -14.81 -29.85
CA PRO A 98 -2.32 -13.89 -29.24
C PRO A 98 -2.79 -12.45 -29.10
N GLU A 99 -4.00 -12.09 -29.52
CA GLU A 99 -4.55 -10.73 -29.52
C GLU A 99 -4.96 -10.30 -28.09
N VAL A 100 -4.01 -10.26 -27.15
CA VAL A 100 -4.27 -10.05 -25.71
C VAL A 100 -4.78 -8.66 -25.36
N ASP A 101 -4.58 -7.68 -26.24
CA ASP A 101 -5.03 -6.29 -26.08
C ASP A 101 -6.38 -6.02 -26.78
N ASP A 102 -6.96 -7.03 -27.44
CA ASP A 102 -8.26 -6.96 -28.12
C ASP A 102 -9.40 -7.17 -27.11
N VAL A 103 -9.69 -6.14 -26.34
CA VAL A 103 -10.76 -6.13 -25.33
C VAL A 103 -11.61 -4.88 -25.49
N ILE A 104 -12.89 -5.05 -25.86
CA ILE A 104 -13.89 -3.99 -25.92
C ILE A 104 -14.83 -4.15 -24.74
N ARG A 105 -14.82 -3.18 -23.80
CA ARG A 105 -15.59 -3.22 -22.57
C ARG A 105 -16.93 -2.53 -22.73
N ILE A 106 -18.02 -3.26 -22.46
CA ILE A 106 -19.39 -2.75 -22.46
C ILE A 106 -19.74 -2.20 -21.07
N GLU A 107 -19.34 -2.95 -20.04
CA GLU A 107 -19.56 -2.60 -18.64
C GLU A 107 -18.35 -3.04 -17.81
N ASP A 108 -17.84 -2.19 -16.96
CA ASP A 108 -16.72 -2.46 -16.09
C ASP A 108 -16.90 -1.75 -14.74
N ASP A 109 -16.82 -2.50 -13.63
CA ASP A 109 -17.08 -1.97 -12.29
C ASP A 109 -16.06 -0.89 -11.87
N THR A 110 -14.90 -0.87 -12.51
CA THR A 110 -13.81 0.07 -12.20
C THR A 110 -13.58 1.11 -13.30
N ASN A 111 -14.51 1.19 -14.27
CA ASN A 111 -14.47 2.15 -15.39
C ASN A 111 -13.16 2.12 -16.21
N ARG A 112 -12.58 0.94 -16.42
CA ARG A 112 -11.40 0.79 -17.27
C ARG A 112 -11.74 1.06 -18.72
N VAL A 113 -10.81 1.67 -19.44
CA VAL A 113 -10.91 1.87 -20.90
C VAL A 113 -10.71 0.56 -21.67
N ASP A 114 -10.99 0.57 -22.96
CA ASP A 114 -10.75 -0.58 -23.82
C ASP A 114 -9.25 -0.91 -23.98
N GLY A 115 -8.97 -2.16 -24.32
CA GLY A 115 -7.63 -2.65 -24.57
C GLY A 115 -6.76 -2.74 -23.33
N LYS A 116 -5.50 -2.41 -23.46
CA LYS A 116 -4.49 -2.45 -22.42
C LYS A 116 -4.63 -1.28 -21.45
N ILE A 117 -4.58 -1.58 -20.16
CA ILE A 117 -4.62 -0.56 -19.10
C ILE A 117 -3.21 -0.28 -18.60
N GLU A 118 -2.82 0.99 -18.65
CA GLU A 118 -1.56 1.41 -18.05
C GLU A 118 -1.63 1.20 -16.52
N GLY A 119 -0.63 0.57 -15.95
CA GLY A 119 -0.59 0.26 -14.51
C GLY A 119 -1.01 -1.14 -14.13
N GLU A 120 -1.83 -1.88 -14.89
CA GLU A 120 -2.14 -3.29 -14.61
C GLU A 120 -0.88 -4.19 -14.65
N HIS A 121 0.18 -3.73 -15.31
CA HIS A 121 1.47 -4.44 -15.40
C HIS A 121 2.49 -3.99 -14.35
N LYS A 122 2.15 -3.00 -13.51
CA LYS A 122 3.06 -2.49 -12.49
C LYS A 122 3.00 -3.36 -11.24
N THR A 123 4.15 -3.54 -10.59
CA THR A 123 4.23 -4.13 -9.26
C THR A 123 3.37 -3.31 -8.29
N PRO A 124 2.69 -3.93 -7.31
CA PRO A 124 2.01 -3.18 -6.26
C PRO A 124 2.91 -2.14 -5.59
N ALA A 125 2.31 -1.11 -5.05
CA ALA A 125 3.04 -0.05 -4.36
C ALA A 125 2.65 0.04 -2.88
N VAL A 126 3.47 0.76 -2.11
CA VAL A 126 3.20 1.13 -0.73
C VAL A 126 3.25 2.64 -0.61
N LEU A 127 2.12 3.27 -0.30
CA LEU A 127 2.06 4.68 0.05
C LEU A 127 2.35 4.84 1.54
N ILE A 128 3.40 5.62 1.87
CA ILE A 128 3.73 5.95 3.25
C ILE A 128 3.58 7.47 3.44
N LEU A 129 2.66 7.89 4.32
CA LEU A 129 2.44 9.30 4.63
C LEU A 129 3.32 9.76 5.78
N SER A 130 4.31 10.60 5.47
CA SER A 130 5.34 11.07 6.41
C SER A 130 5.56 12.58 6.38
N ALA A 131 4.65 13.35 5.75
CA ALA A 131 4.85 14.78 5.53
C ALA A 131 4.61 15.67 6.78
N GLY A 132 3.78 15.22 7.73
CA GLY A 132 3.29 16.02 8.84
C GLY A 132 4.34 16.41 9.87
N LEU A 133 4.07 17.49 10.62
CA LEU A 133 4.95 18.08 11.63
C LEU A 133 5.23 17.18 12.85
N GLY A 134 4.31 16.25 13.17
CA GLY A 134 4.45 15.37 14.34
C GLY A 134 4.25 16.09 15.69
N THR A 135 3.47 17.15 15.74
CA THR A 135 3.28 18.03 16.92
C THR A 135 2.89 17.31 18.20
N ARG A 136 2.16 16.17 18.10
CA ARG A 136 1.79 15.34 19.26
C ARG A 136 2.97 14.60 19.93
N LEU A 137 4.16 14.65 19.33
CA LEU A 137 5.42 14.09 19.84
C LEU A 137 6.34 15.17 20.42
N GLU A 138 5.85 16.42 20.49
CA GLU A 138 6.47 17.56 21.17
C GLU A 138 7.93 17.81 20.74
N THR A 139 8.84 17.80 21.72
CA THR A 139 10.27 18.08 21.48
C THR A 139 10.99 17.01 20.66
N LEU A 140 10.45 15.78 20.59
CA LEU A 140 11.10 14.68 19.88
C LEU A 140 11.18 14.92 18.36
N THR A 141 10.23 15.66 17.79
CA THR A 141 10.19 15.94 16.35
C THR A 141 10.76 17.31 15.98
N LYS A 142 11.31 18.06 16.94
CA LYS A 142 11.86 19.39 16.69
C LYS A 142 12.96 19.38 15.62
N GLU A 143 13.87 18.40 15.68
CA GLU A 143 15.03 18.33 14.78
C GLU A 143 14.94 17.20 13.75
N VAL A 144 13.96 16.29 13.87
CA VAL A 144 13.86 15.09 13.04
C VAL A 144 12.42 14.80 12.65
N ASN A 145 12.21 14.22 11.45
CA ASN A 145 10.89 13.73 11.05
C ASN A 145 10.44 12.60 11.99
N LYS A 146 9.15 12.54 12.34
CA LYS A 146 8.60 11.51 13.24
C LYS A 146 8.87 10.08 12.78
N ALA A 147 8.94 9.82 11.46
CA ALA A 147 9.26 8.52 10.90
C ALA A 147 10.70 8.07 11.21
N LEU A 148 11.57 8.98 11.59
CA LEU A 148 12.96 8.72 12.00
C LEU A 148 13.15 8.56 13.50
N LEU A 149 12.10 8.70 14.32
CA LEU A 149 12.24 8.41 15.74
C LEU A 149 12.65 6.95 15.96
N PRO A 150 13.62 6.69 16.87
CA PRO A 150 14.15 5.37 17.06
C PRO A 150 13.24 4.49 17.93
N ILE A 151 13.07 3.24 17.49
CA ILE A 151 12.54 2.12 18.28
C ILE A 151 13.50 0.96 18.11
N ASN A 152 14.02 0.43 19.22
CA ASN A 152 15.00 -0.66 19.21
C ASN A 152 16.18 -0.40 18.25
N ASN A 153 16.73 0.82 18.34
CA ASN A 153 17.84 1.32 17.53
C ASN A 153 17.59 1.42 16.01
N ARG A 154 16.36 1.30 15.56
CA ARG A 154 15.96 1.46 14.16
C ARG A 154 14.92 2.58 14.03
N ALA A 155 14.88 3.26 12.92
CA ALA A 155 13.85 4.25 12.65
C ALA A 155 12.46 3.59 12.52
N ILE A 156 11.40 4.28 12.94
CA ILE A 156 10.01 3.80 12.79
C ILE A 156 9.75 3.36 11.34
N ILE A 157 10.21 4.15 10.36
CA ILE A 157 10.00 3.83 8.95
C ILE A 157 10.65 2.50 8.53
N SER A 158 11.77 2.11 9.15
CA SER A 158 12.42 0.82 8.87
C SER A 158 11.55 -0.35 9.26
N HIS A 159 10.89 -0.27 10.42
CA HIS A 159 9.94 -1.29 10.86
C HIS A 159 8.73 -1.41 9.93
N ILE A 160 8.32 -0.31 9.29
CA ILE A 160 7.23 -0.30 8.31
C ILE A 160 7.68 -0.92 7.00
N ILE A 161 8.81 -0.48 6.43
CA ILE A 161 9.33 -0.95 5.13
C ILE A 161 9.55 -2.47 5.15
N ASP A 162 10.13 -3.01 6.23
CA ASP A 162 10.41 -4.45 6.37
C ASP A 162 9.17 -5.35 6.36
N LYS A 163 7.98 -4.78 6.51
CA LYS A 163 6.72 -5.54 6.44
C LYS A 163 6.26 -5.85 5.03
N PHE A 164 6.85 -5.21 4.02
CA PHE A 164 6.44 -5.34 2.62
C PHE A 164 7.55 -5.99 1.79
N PRO A 165 7.18 -6.68 0.69
CA PRO A 165 8.14 -7.23 -0.26
C PRO A 165 9.07 -6.14 -0.83
N LYS A 166 10.37 -6.42 -0.91
CA LYS A 166 11.38 -5.46 -1.39
C LYS A 166 11.20 -5.04 -2.86
N GLU A 167 10.55 -5.87 -3.66
CA GLU A 167 10.21 -5.59 -5.04
C GLU A 167 9.10 -4.57 -5.23
N TYR A 168 8.34 -4.26 -4.17
CA TYR A 168 7.31 -3.22 -4.23
C TYR A 168 7.96 -1.84 -4.36
N GLU A 169 7.23 -0.91 -4.97
CA GLU A 169 7.66 0.48 -5.04
C GLU A 169 7.08 1.26 -3.85
N PHE A 170 7.94 1.96 -3.12
CA PHE A 170 7.55 2.78 -1.99
C PHE A 170 7.38 4.23 -2.43
N ILE A 171 6.14 4.72 -2.39
CA ILE A 171 5.80 6.11 -2.62
C ILE A 171 5.73 6.78 -1.24
N VAL A 172 6.69 7.63 -0.95
CA VAL A 172 6.80 8.27 0.36
C VAL A 172 6.46 9.75 0.24
N ALA A 173 5.34 10.16 0.85
CA ALA A 173 5.00 11.57 0.96
C ALA A 173 5.89 12.20 2.03
N THR A 174 6.80 13.05 1.61
CA THR A 174 7.73 13.80 2.47
C THR A 174 7.30 15.25 2.61
N GLY A 175 7.71 15.94 3.66
CA GLY A 175 7.40 17.33 3.92
C GLY A 175 8.29 17.86 5.04
N TYR A 176 7.76 17.97 6.26
CA TYR A 176 8.55 18.41 7.39
C TYR A 176 9.78 17.53 7.62
N LYS A 177 10.98 18.14 7.57
CA LYS A 177 12.28 17.41 7.69
C LYS A 177 12.41 16.26 6.67
N GLY A 178 11.81 16.42 5.48
CA GLY A 178 11.73 15.38 4.45
C GLY A 178 13.09 14.96 3.89
N GLU A 179 14.05 15.90 3.73
CA GLU A 179 15.39 15.61 3.21
C GLU A 179 16.11 14.53 4.02
N SER A 180 16.12 14.65 5.35
CA SER A 180 16.75 13.63 6.21
C SER A 180 16.05 12.27 6.14
N LEU A 181 14.72 12.25 5.94
CA LEU A 181 13.98 11.02 5.75
C LEU A 181 14.35 10.32 4.43
N GLU A 182 14.45 11.08 3.34
CA GLU A 182 14.87 10.55 2.04
C GLU A 182 16.28 9.97 2.08
N GLU A 183 17.24 10.74 2.64
CA GLU A 183 18.61 10.26 2.81
C GLU A 183 18.66 8.96 3.61
N TYR A 184 17.96 8.91 4.75
CA TYR A 184 17.91 7.71 5.57
C TYR A 184 17.37 6.49 4.82
N CYS A 185 16.24 6.64 4.11
CA CYS A 185 15.66 5.55 3.33
C CYS A 185 16.63 5.01 2.28
N ARG A 186 17.33 5.90 1.54
CA ARG A 186 18.32 5.50 0.53
C ARG A 186 19.53 4.81 1.14
N LEU A 187 19.98 5.25 2.31
CA LEU A 187 21.11 4.64 3.02
C LEU A 187 20.78 3.28 3.60
N SER A 188 19.58 3.16 4.20
CA SER A 188 19.15 1.96 4.91
C SER A 188 18.66 0.86 3.97
N PHE A 189 18.05 1.24 2.84
CA PHE A 189 17.40 0.34 1.89
C PHE A 189 17.85 0.57 0.43
N PRO A 190 19.14 0.41 0.11
CA PRO A 190 19.68 0.74 -1.21
C PRO A 190 19.11 -0.10 -2.36
N GLU A 191 18.55 -1.28 -2.07
CA GLU A 191 17.96 -2.18 -3.07
C GLU A 191 16.45 -1.93 -3.29
N HIS A 192 15.82 -1.07 -2.48
CA HIS A 192 14.39 -0.78 -2.59
C HIS A 192 14.13 0.34 -3.59
N LYS A 193 12.95 0.32 -4.19
CA LYS A 193 12.52 1.34 -5.13
C LYS A 193 11.72 2.41 -4.40
N PHE A 194 12.26 3.62 -4.30
CA PHE A 194 11.60 4.76 -3.68
C PHE A 194 11.26 5.84 -4.69
N LYS A 195 10.04 6.36 -4.56
CA LYS A 195 9.61 7.65 -5.11
C LYS A 195 9.25 8.56 -3.94
N PHE A 196 9.99 9.62 -3.75
CA PHE A 196 9.68 10.65 -2.77
C PHE A 196 8.85 11.76 -3.42
N VAL A 197 7.75 12.15 -2.76
CA VAL A 197 6.85 13.21 -3.20
C VAL A 197 6.82 14.27 -2.10
N ASN A 198 7.41 15.42 -2.40
CA ASN A 198 7.45 16.54 -1.45
C ASN A 198 6.08 17.20 -1.36
N ILE A 199 5.54 17.34 -0.16
CA ILE A 199 4.26 17.96 0.14
C ILE A 199 4.52 19.41 0.57
N ASP A 200 4.02 20.33 -0.21
CA ASP A 200 4.20 21.76 -0.06
C ASP A 200 3.35 22.36 1.08
N ASN A 201 2.15 21.81 1.32
CA ASN A 201 1.23 22.24 2.37
C ASN A 201 1.17 21.20 3.50
N VAL A 202 2.03 21.33 4.50
CA VAL A 202 2.10 20.43 5.68
C VAL A 202 1.38 20.98 6.90
N ASP A 203 1.01 22.25 6.89
CA ASP A 203 0.34 22.99 7.98
C ASP A 203 -0.61 24.04 7.40
N GLY A 204 -1.78 24.21 8.01
CA GLY A 204 -2.80 25.17 7.57
C GLY A 204 -4.06 24.53 6.98
N ASP A 205 -4.89 25.36 6.39
CA ASP A 205 -6.18 24.95 5.83
C ASP A 205 -5.99 23.93 4.70
N ASN A 206 -6.79 22.85 4.75
CA ASN A 206 -6.76 21.73 3.81
C ASN A 206 -5.44 20.95 3.78
N SER A 207 -4.50 21.17 4.71
CA SER A 207 -3.40 20.23 4.92
C SER A 207 -3.92 18.91 5.51
N GLY A 208 -3.15 17.82 5.37
CA GLY A 208 -3.53 16.56 6.00
C GLY A 208 -3.19 15.33 5.17
N PRO A 209 -3.47 14.13 5.72
CA PRO A 209 -3.10 12.88 5.07
C PRO A 209 -3.80 12.65 3.72
N GLY A 210 -5.03 13.13 3.53
CA GLY A 210 -5.74 13.04 2.25
C GLY A 210 -5.13 13.93 1.18
N TYR A 211 -4.76 15.17 1.54
CA TYR A 211 -4.04 16.05 0.63
C TYR A 211 -2.69 15.44 0.21
N SER A 212 -1.93 14.92 1.17
CA SER A 212 -0.66 14.25 0.90
C SER A 212 -0.83 13.03 -0.02
N ALA A 213 -1.90 12.26 0.17
CA ALA A 213 -2.22 11.14 -0.70
C ALA A 213 -2.56 11.59 -2.13
N LEU A 214 -3.36 12.65 -2.30
CA LEU A 214 -3.71 13.20 -3.62
C LEU A 214 -2.47 13.66 -4.40
N LYS A 215 -1.48 14.26 -3.75
CA LYS A 215 -0.21 14.63 -4.40
C LYS A 215 0.57 13.41 -4.90
N CYS A 216 0.32 12.23 -4.33
CA CYS A 216 0.93 10.97 -4.74
C CYS A 216 0.12 10.19 -5.78
N LYS A 217 -1.11 10.63 -6.12
CA LYS A 217 -2.07 9.92 -6.97
C LYS A 217 -1.49 9.44 -8.30
N GLU A 218 -0.70 10.26 -9.00
CA GLU A 218 -0.12 9.91 -10.30
C GLU A 218 0.79 8.67 -10.27
N TYR A 219 1.46 8.40 -9.13
CA TYR A 219 2.35 7.24 -8.95
C TYR A 219 1.61 5.98 -8.49
N LEU A 220 0.33 6.09 -8.13
CA LEU A 220 -0.50 5.06 -7.50
C LEU A 220 -1.71 4.67 -8.37
N GLN A 221 -1.56 4.69 -9.69
CA GLN A 221 -2.56 4.21 -10.65
C GLN A 221 -2.43 2.68 -10.83
N ARG A 222 -2.59 1.95 -9.71
CA ARG A 222 -2.49 0.49 -9.55
C ARG A 222 -2.90 0.12 -8.12
N PRO A 223 -3.18 -1.16 -7.81
CA PRO A 223 -3.38 -1.60 -6.43
C PRO A 223 -2.20 -1.25 -5.54
N PHE A 224 -2.47 -0.78 -4.32
CA PHE A 224 -1.43 -0.34 -3.39
C PHE A 224 -1.85 -0.53 -1.93
N TYR A 225 -0.85 -0.65 -1.05
CA TYR A 225 -1.05 -0.45 0.38
C TYR A 225 -0.94 1.03 0.72
N PHE A 226 -1.78 1.46 1.63
CA PHE A 226 -1.68 2.76 2.28
C PHE A 226 -1.28 2.56 3.72
N THR A 227 -0.30 3.32 4.22
CA THR A 227 0.04 3.36 5.63
C THR A 227 0.48 4.74 6.08
N THR A 228 0.21 5.08 7.35
CA THR A 228 0.81 6.24 8.01
C THR A 228 2.15 5.84 8.63
N CYS A 229 3.05 6.81 8.78
CA CYS A 229 4.39 6.54 9.33
C CYS A 229 4.42 6.37 10.86
N ASP A 230 3.27 6.28 11.51
CA ASP A 230 3.10 6.00 12.93
C ASP A 230 2.33 4.70 13.22
N CYS A 231 2.04 3.92 12.18
CA CYS A 231 1.32 2.66 12.28
C CYS A 231 2.29 1.48 12.22
N LEU A 232 2.73 0.96 13.36
CA LEU A 232 3.52 -0.26 13.42
C LEU A 232 2.63 -1.48 13.59
N ILE A 233 2.94 -2.55 12.86
CA ILE A 233 2.19 -3.81 12.88
C ILE A 233 3.12 -4.93 13.31
N ASP A 234 2.74 -5.68 14.36
CA ASP A 234 3.52 -6.79 14.88
C ASP A 234 3.15 -8.15 14.24
N THR A 235 2.17 -8.17 13.37
CA THR A 235 1.78 -9.36 12.61
C THR A 235 2.25 -9.26 11.15
N LYS A 236 2.13 -10.35 10.40
CA LYS A 236 2.31 -10.32 8.95
C LYS A 236 1.20 -9.48 8.31
N ILE A 237 1.55 -8.62 7.37
CA ILE A 237 0.56 -7.86 6.60
C ILE A 237 -0.18 -8.82 5.66
N PRO A 238 -1.53 -8.78 5.64
CA PRO A 238 -2.33 -9.57 4.71
C PRO A 238 -2.01 -9.20 3.25
N HIS A 239 -2.25 -10.15 2.34
CA HIS A 239 -2.00 -9.92 0.92
C HIS A 239 -2.86 -8.78 0.34
N LEU A 240 -2.34 -8.17 -0.71
CA LEU A 240 -3.05 -7.19 -1.53
C LEU A 240 -3.92 -7.95 -2.55
N ASP A 241 -5.06 -8.45 -2.09
CA ASP A 241 -5.99 -9.32 -2.84
C ASP A 241 -7.45 -8.82 -2.78
N GLY A 242 -7.65 -7.60 -2.33
CA GLY A 242 -8.94 -6.93 -2.21
C GLY A 242 -8.84 -5.66 -1.37
N ASN A 243 -9.95 -4.93 -1.23
CA ASN A 243 -10.00 -3.76 -0.35
C ASN A 243 -10.20 -4.21 1.10
N TRP A 244 -9.32 -3.74 1.97
CA TRP A 244 -9.51 -3.92 3.40
C TRP A 244 -8.89 -2.79 4.22
N LEU A 245 -9.46 -2.52 5.39
CA LEU A 245 -8.89 -1.65 6.41
C LEU A 245 -8.35 -2.48 7.57
N GLY A 246 -7.15 -2.15 8.01
CA GLY A 246 -6.59 -2.67 9.25
C GLY A 246 -7.31 -2.07 10.45
N VAL A 247 -7.74 -2.93 11.38
CA VAL A 247 -8.48 -2.49 12.56
C VAL A 247 -7.94 -3.11 13.83
N TYR A 248 -8.16 -2.38 14.93
CA TYR A 248 -7.85 -2.84 16.29
C TYR A 248 -9.00 -2.47 17.23
N PRO A 249 -9.34 -3.31 18.23
CA PRO A 249 -10.36 -2.99 19.22
C PRO A 249 -10.02 -1.71 20.00
N THR A 250 -10.99 -0.83 20.19
CA THR A 250 -10.83 0.39 20.97
C THR A 250 -11.98 0.59 21.96
N SER A 251 -11.67 1.18 23.12
CA SER A 251 -12.63 1.71 24.08
C SER A 251 -12.78 3.24 23.98
N TYR A 252 -12.07 3.87 23.04
CA TYR A 252 -12.01 5.33 22.86
C TYR A 252 -12.38 5.73 21.43
N PRO A 253 -13.65 5.52 21.01
CA PRO A 253 -14.08 5.80 19.63
C PRO A 253 -13.94 7.28 19.22
N GLU A 254 -13.93 8.19 20.18
CA GLU A 254 -13.74 9.63 19.95
C GLU A 254 -12.31 9.99 19.50
N LYS A 255 -11.34 9.11 19.74
CA LYS A 255 -9.94 9.35 19.34
C LYS A 255 -9.64 8.88 17.92
N TYR A 256 -10.42 7.95 17.40
CA TYR A 256 -10.14 7.24 16.15
C TYR A 256 -11.33 7.28 15.19
N SER A 257 -11.04 7.05 13.94
CA SER A 257 -12.07 6.65 12.99
C SER A 257 -12.45 5.20 13.26
N THR A 258 -13.73 4.91 13.38
CA THR A 258 -14.24 3.62 13.81
C THR A 258 -15.20 3.00 12.82
N LEU A 259 -15.31 1.68 12.83
CA LEU A 259 -16.00 0.88 11.83
C LEU A 259 -17.02 -0.06 12.46
N LYS A 260 -18.13 -0.32 11.72
CA LYS A 260 -19.06 -1.40 11.97
C LYS A 260 -19.05 -2.38 10.80
N THR A 261 -19.11 -3.67 11.09
CA THR A 261 -19.09 -4.73 10.08
C THR A 261 -20.31 -5.64 10.19
N ASN A 262 -20.59 -6.37 9.11
CA ASN A 262 -21.48 -7.52 9.13
C ASN A 262 -20.74 -8.80 9.56
N ASP A 263 -21.46 -9.94 9.56
CA ASP A 263 -20.93 -11.26 9.96
C ASP A 263 -19.84 -11.80 8.99
N LYS A 264 -19.67 -11.19 7.81
CA LYS A 264 -18.63 -11.52 6.81
C LYS A 264 -17.41 -10.60 6.90
N ASP A 265 -17.28 -9.82 7.98
CA ASP A 265 -16.24 -8.78 8.15
C ASP A 265 -16.26 -7.69 7.05
N GLU A 266 -17.39 -7.50 6.36
CA GLU A 266 -17.57 -6.41 5.40
C GLU A 266 -17.99 -5.13 6.12
N ILE A 267 -17.39 -4.00 5.72
CA ILE A 267 -17.65 -2.68 6.32
C ILE A 267 -19.02 -2.19 5.87
N ILE A 268 -19.90 -1.93 6.83
CA ILE A 268 -21.27 -1.42 6.58
C ILE A 268 -21.45 0.03 7.01
N GLU A 269 -20.65 0.51 7.94
CA GLU A 269 -20.75 1.87 8.46
C GLU A 269 -19.38 2.35 8.95
N TYR A 270 -19.10 3.63 8.75
CA TYR A 270 -17.87 4.32 9.14
C TYR A 270 -18.21 5.58 9.92
N LYS A 271 -17.45 5.88 11.00
CA LYS A 271 -17.57 7.12 11.77
C LYS A 271 -16.19 7.69 12.09
N ASN A 272 -16.01 8.96 11.78
CA ASN A 272 -14.75 9.65 12.07
C ASN A 272 -14.83 10.33 13.44
N LYS A 273 -13.96 9.94 14.38
CA LYS A 273 -13.74 10.57 15.71
C LYS A 273 -15.06 10.97 16.41
N SER A 274 -15.93 10.01 16.61
CA SER A 274 -17.28 10.24 17.14
C SER A 274 -17.47 9.62 18.52
N ASN A 275 -18.09 10.34 19.47
CA ASN A 275 -18.47 9.82 20.78
C ASN A 275 -19.48 8.64 20.67
N ASN A 276 -20.23 8.56 19.57
CA ASN A 276 -21.10 7.45 19.23
C ASN A 276 -20.47 6.49 18.22
N GLY A 277 -19.13 6.38 18.25
CA GLY A 277 -18.38 5.50 17.38
C GLY A 277 -18.55 4.02 17.71
N PHE A 278 -17.84 3.19 16.96
CA PHE A 278 -17.86 1.74 17.10
C PHE A 278 -16.61 1.28 17.86
N ASN A 279 -16.53 -0.01 18.16
CA ASN A 279 -15.42 -0.60 18.93
C ASN A 279 -14.22 -1.06 18.10
N LEU A 280 -14.22 -0.86 16.79
CA LEU A 280 -13.11 -1.17 15.89
C LEU A 280 -12.50 0.12 15.33
N ALA A 281 -11.32 0.47 15.78
CA ALA A 281 -10.57 1.62 15.28
C ALA A 281 -9.83 1.28 13.97
N PHE A 282 -9.89 2.17 12.98
CA PHE A 282 -8.99 2.14 11.83
C PHE A 282 -7.59 2.56 12.27
N ILE A 283 -6.61 1.73 11.99
CA ILE A 283 -5.23 1.88 12.51
C ILE A 283 -4.27 2.61 11.55
N GLY A 284 -4.77 3.12 10.43
CA GLY A 284 -3.91 3.81 9.46
C GLY A 284 -3.19 2.88 8.47
N LEU A 285 -3.59 1.61 8.35
CA LEU A 285 -3.12 0.67 7.33
C LEU A 285 -4.30 0.17 6.52
N ALA A 286 -4.19 0.21 5.20
CA ALA A 286 -5.22 -0.27 4.27
C ALA A 286 -4.63 -0.96 3.04
N SER A 287 -5.40 -1.83 2.43
CA SER A 287 -5.21 -2.35 1.09
C SER A 287 -6.22 -1.70 0.16
N ILE A 288 -5.75 -1.03 -0.86
CA ILE A 288 -6.55 -0.34 -1.85
C ILE A 288 -6.41 -1.09 -3.17
N TRP A 289 -7.38 -1.96 -3.41
CA TRP A 289 -7.46 -2.77 -4.62
C TRP A 289 -8.15 -2.02 -5.75
N ASP A 290 -9.33 -1.47 -5.47
CA ASP A 290 -10.11 -0.64 -6.39
C ASP A 290 -9.65 0.82 -6.31
N TYR A 291 -8.40 1.08 -6.71
CA TYR A 291 -7.76 2.39 -6.57
C TYR A 291 -8.50 3.51 -7.30
N GLN A 292 -9.19 3.23 -8.43
CA GLN A 292 -9.98 4.23 -9.13
C GLN A 292 -11.16 4.69 -8.25
N VAL A 293 -11.84 3.76 -7.55
CA VAL A 293 -12.92 4.09 -6.62
C VAL A 293 -12.36 4.93 -5.47
N PHE A 294 -11.23 4.50 -4.89
CA PHE A 294 -10.56 5.23 -3.82
C PHE A 294 -10.25 6.68 -4.20
N TRP A 295 -9.63 6.90 -5.37
CA TRP A 295 -9.31 8.26 -5.82
C TRP A 295 -10.55 9.09 -6.09
N ASN A 296 -11.58 8.52 -6.71
CA ASN A 296 -12.84 9.22 -6.97
C ASN A 296 -13.54 9.63 -5.67
N GLU A 297 -13.58 8.74 -4.65
CA GLU A 297 -14.19 9.06 -3.36
C GLU A 297 -13.36 10.09 -2.59
N LEU A 298 -12.04 9.98 -2.60
CA LEU A 298 -11.17 10.95 -1.94
C LEU A 298 -11.32 12.35 -2.55
N GLU A 299 -11.32 12.49 -3.87
CA GLU A 299 -11.46 13.77 -4.55
C GLU A 299 -12.82 14.43 -4.33
N LYS A 300 -13.90 13.63 -4.29
CA LYS A 300 -15.27 14.15 -4.04
C LYS A 300 -15.47 14.62 -2.62
N ASN A 301 -14.90 13.91 -1.65
CA ASN A 301 -15.25 14.03 -0.25
C ASN A 301 -14.11 14.58 0.62
N ILE A 302 -13.02 15.09 0.03
CA ILE A 302 -11.87 15.55 0.79
C ILE A 302 -12.21 16.81 1.61
N LEU A 303 -12.72 16.58 2.81
CA LEU A 303 -12.98 17.63 3.79
C LEU A 303 -11.79 17.73 4.73
N ASN A 304 -11.28 18.94 4.94
CA ASN A 304 -10.17 19.23 5.86
C ASN A 304 -8.90 18.39 5.63
N GLY A 305 -8.66 17.93 4.39
CA GLY A 305 -7.48 17.14 4.03
C GLY A 305 -7.42 15.70 4.57
N GLU A 306 -8.51 15.17 5.13
CA GLU A 306 -8.54 13.84 5.76
C GLU A 306 -8.66 12.71 4.73
N ILE A 307 -7.80 11.70 4.82
CA ILE A 307 -7.82 10.53 3.93
C ILE A 307 -9.02 9.62 4.15
N VAL A 308 -9.56 9.65 5.35
CA VAL A 308 -10.70 8.82 5.75
C VAL A 308 -11.97 9.13 4.95
N SER A 309 -12.03 10.32 4.34
CA SER A 309 -13.12 10.70 3.41
C SER A 309 -13.27 9.72 2.25
N ALA A 310 -12.19 9.04 1.83
CA ALA A 310 -12.27 8.00 0.81
C ALA A 310 -13.06 6.76 1.26
N PHE A 311 -13.25 6.56 2.57
CA PHE A 311 -13.84 5.36 3.16
C PHE A 311 -15.24 5.57 3.73
N GLU A 312 -15.74 6.79 3.74
CA GLU A 312 -17.05 7.15 4.33
C GLU A 312 -18.23 6.45 3.65
N ASN A 313 -18.09 6.10 2.36
CA ASN A 313 -19.09 5.40 1.59
C ASN A 313 -18.63 3.98 1.18
N PRO A 314 -18.55 3.03 2.12
CA PRO A 314 -18.01 1.69 1.82
C PRO A 314 -18.81 0.93 0.76
N LYS A 315 -20.08 1.29 0.53
CA LYS A 315 -20.97 0.71 -0.50
C LYS A 315 -20.54 1.02 -1.94
N ASN A 316 -19.70 2.05 -2.13
CA ASN A 316 -19.18 2.40 -3.45
C ASN A 316 -18.06 1.46 -3.90
N TYR A 317 -17.52 0.65 -2.97
CA TYR A 317 -16.55 -0.40 -3.29
C TYR A 317 -17.29 -1.72 -3.56
N PRO A 318 -16.83 -2.53 -4.52
CA PRO A 318 -17.45 -3.84 -4.81
C PRO A 318 -17.47 -4.75 -3.57
N ILE A 319 -16.34 -4.82 -2.87
CA ILE A 319 -16.19 -5.49 -1.57
C ILE A 319 -15.20 -4.69 -0.72
N PHE A 320 -15.56 -4.42 0.53
CA PHE A 320 -14.69 -3.71 1.46
C PHE A 320 -14.72 -4.37 2.83
N LYS A 321 -13.61 -4.98 3.24
CA LYS A 321 -13.50 -5.80 4.45
C LYS A 321 -12.62 -5.17 5.52
N ILE A 322 -12.57 -5.80 6.68
CA ILE A 322 -11.59 -5.50 7.72
C ILE A 322 -10.55 -6.62 7.85
N LYS A 323 -9.38 -6.24 8.38
CA LYS A 323 -8.37 -7.18 8.90
C LYS A 323 -7.98 -6.77 10.31
N LYS A 324 -8.21 -7.65 11.28
CA LYS A 324 -7.81 -7.43 12.68
C LYS A 324 -6.30 -7.67 12.79
N LEU A 325 -5.54 -6.64 13.15
CA LEU A 325 -4.08 -6.66 13.19
C LEU A 325 -3.58 -6.24 14.57
N LYS A 326 -2.44 -6.77 15.00
CA LYS A 326 -1.80 -6.32 16.24
C LYS A 326 -1.05 -5.03 15.95
N TRP A 327 -1.62 -3.94 16.39
CA TRP A 327 -1.17 -2.58 16.16
C TRP A 327 -0.40 -2.02 17.36
N LEU A 328 0.67 -1.29 17.07
CA LEU A 328 1.51 -0.55 18.00
C LEU A 328 1.54 0.90 17.52
N ASP A 329 0.85 1.78 18.24
CA ASP A 329 0.74 3.20 17.89
C ASP A 329 2.01 3.96 18.30
N THR A 330 2.46 4.86 17.44
CA THR A 330 3.59 5.78 17.71
C THR A 330 3.21 7.24 17.43
N GLY A 331 1.91 7.53 17.31
CA GLY A 331 1.40 8.82 16.89
C GLY A 331 1.45 9.92 17.96
N ASN A 332 1.64 9.57 19.22
CA ASN A 332 1.83 10.51 20.34
C ASN A 332 2.88 9.97 21.32
N PHE A 333 3.24 10.81 22.30
CA PHE A 333 4.34 10.50 23.23
C PHE A 333 4.06 9.25 24.08
N ASP A 334 2.87 9.13 24.68
CA ASP A 334 2.53 8.02 25.55
C ASP A 334 2.48 6.68 24.81
N ASP A 335 1.91 6.66 23.61
CA ASP A 335 1.83 5.45 22.79
C ASP A 335 3.20 5.07 22.21
N LEU A 336 4.05 6.04 21.89
CA LEU A 336 5.46 5.78 21.53
C LEU A 336 6.21 5.09 22.69
N LEU A 337 6.02 5.55 23.94
CA LEU A 337 6.65 4.92 25.10
C LEU A 337 6.18 3.48 25.28
N LYS A 338 4.87 3.21 25.21
CA LYS A 338 4.32 1.83 25.28
C LYS A 338 4.89 0.94 24.17
N THR A 339 5.03 1.48 22.99
CA THR A 339 5.60 0.75 21.86
C THR A 339 7.08 0.45 22.08
N ARG A 340 7.86 1.37 22.64
CA ARG A 340 9.26 1.14 23.04
C ARG A 340 9.36 0.07 24.11
N GLU A 341 8.51 0.11 25.14
CA GLU A 341 8.43 -0.93 26.18
C GLU A 341 8.12 -2.30 25.58
N TYR A 342 7.20 -2.37 24.63
CA TYR A 342 6.87 -3.60 23.92
C TYR A 342 8.09 -4.23 23.25
N PHE A 343 8.96 -3.43 22.63
CA PHE A 343 10.21 -3.89 22.01
C PHE A 343 11.34 -4.10 23.03
N ASN A 344 11.10 -3.96 24.34
CA ASN A 344 12.13 -3.91 25.38
C ASN A 344 13.23 -2.87 25.07
N ASP A 345 12.85 -1.81 24.35
CA ASP A 345 13.76 -0.73 23.99
C ASP A 345 14.12 0.04 25.25
N LYS A 346 15.41 0.07 25.57
CA LYS A 346 15.87 0.91 26.67
C LYS A 346 15.84 2.37 26.20
N PRO A 347 14.83 3.18 26.63
CA PRO A 347 14.77 4.56 26.24
C PRO A 347 16.08 5.20 26.68
N LEU A 348 16.78 5.85 25.78
CA LEU A 348 17.98 6.65 26.01
C LEU A 348 19.30 6.11 25.51
N SER A 349 19.42 4.88 25.03
CA SER A 349 20.77 4.43 24.66
C SER A 349 21.36 5.22 23.50
N LEU A 350 20.54 5.87 22.64
CA LEU A 350 21.04 6.43 21.38
C LEU A 350 20.49 7.83 21.01
N GLN A 351 19.58 8.42 21.77
CA GLN A 351 19.15 9.82 21.58
C GLN A 351 19.90 10.70 22.59
N LYS A 352 20.67 11.65 22.10
CA LYS A 352 21.41 12.62 22.93
C LYS A 352 20.62 13.92 23.08
N ASP A 353 20.93 14.70 24.12
CA ASP A 353 20.27 15.99 24.42
C ASP A 353 20.34 16.99 23.25
N ASN A 354 21.34 16.86 22.38
CA ASN A 354 21.52 17.68 21.18
C ASN A 354 20.74 17.20 19.94
N GLY A 355 19.79 16.28 20.09
CA GLY A 355 18.98 15.73 18.98
C GLY A 355 19.72 14.72 18.09
N GLU A 356 20.93 14.28 18.45
CA GLU A 356 21.62 13.24 17.72
C GLU A 356 20.99 11.89 17.93
N ILE A 357 20.85 11.11 16.83
CA ILE A 357 20.30 9.76 16.88
C ILE A 357 21.25 8.82 16.15
N THR A 358 21.43 7.62 16.71
CA THR A 358 22.20 6.55 16.05
C THR A 358 21.27 5.38 15.77
N TYR A 359 21.27 4.94 14.51
CA TYR A 359 20.52 3.78 14.05
C TYR A 359 21.45 2.63 13.72
N LYS A 360 20.94 1.41 13.91
CA LYS A 360 21.60 0.17 13.49
C LYS A 360 20.72 -0.49 12.43
N GLU A 361 21.18 -0.46 11.17
CA GLU A 361 20.48 -1.07 10.04
C GLU A 361 21.36 -2.14 9.40
N SER A 362 20.94 -3.40 9.52
CA SER A 362 21.74 -4.56 9.07
C SER A 362 23.16 -4.51 9.61
N ASN A 363 24.17 -4.30 8.76
CA ASN A 363 25.57 -4.16 9.11
C ASN A 363 26.07 -2.71 9.16
N LYS A 364 25.15 -1.70 9.14
CA LYS A 364 25.50 -0.28 9.16
C LYS A 364 25.11 0.40 10.47
N PHE A 365 25.98 1.27 10.95
CA PHE A 365 25.64 2.33 11.87
C PHE A 365 25.41 3.62 11.10
N ILE A 366 24.23 4.23 11.30
CA ILE A 366 23.82 5.47 10.64
C ILE A 366 23.56 6.49 11.74
N LYS A 367 24.32 7.58 11.76
CA LYS A 367 24.23 8.59 12.80
C LYS A 367 23.69 9.89 12.25
N PHE A 368 22.51 10.27 12.69
CA PHE A 368 21.91 11.57 12.44
C PHE A 368 22.55 12.64 13.32
N THR A 369 22.87 13.80 12.75
CA THR A 369 23.44 14.95 13.46
C THR A 369 22.77 16.22 12.94
N PRO A 370 21.84 16.85 13.71
CA PRO A 370 21.11 18.03 13.25
C PRO A 370 21.99 19.27 13.13
N ASP A 371 22.98 19.41 13.99
CA ASP A 371 23.94 20.52 13.99
C ASP A 371 24.99 20.32 12.88
N LYS A 372 24.96 21.24 11.90
CA LYS A 372 25.83 21.18 10.71
C LYS A 372 27.32 21.40 11.03
N ASP A 373 27.64 22.20 12.03
CA ASP A 373 29.03 22.43 12.45
C ASP A 373 29.59 21.19 13.13
N VAL A 374 28.80 20.56 14.00
CA VAL A 374 29.15 19.29 14.63
C VAL A 374 29.31 18.20 13.59
N LEU A 375 28.41 18.11 12.60
CA LEU A 375 28.49 17.17 11.51
C LEU A 375 29.78 17.37 10.69
N SER A 376 30.06 18.61 10.27
CA SER A 376 31.27 18.96 9.51
C SER A 376 32.56 18.61 10.24
N ASN A 377 32.63 18.91 11.54
CA ASN A 377 33.77 18.58 12.37
C ASN A 377 33.99 17.06 12.51
N ARG A 378 32.90 16.27 12.56
CA ARG A 378 32.98 14.81 12.58
C ARG A 378 33.41 14.22 11.26
N ILE A 379 32.94 14.78 10.14
CA ILE A 379 33.37 14.36 8.79
C ILE A 379 34.88 14.56 8.67
N LYS A 380 35.39 15.77 8.96
CA LYS A 380 36.83 16.07 8.92
C LYS A 380 37.63 15.13 9.81
N ARG A 381 37.17 14.87 11.04
CA ARG A 381 37.83 13.92 11.94
C ARG A 381 37.86 12.51 11.37
N GLY A 382 36.74 12.05 10.79
CA GLY A 382 36.64 10.73 10.15
C GLY A 382 37.63 10.58 8.99
N GLU A 383 37.72 11.60 8.13
CA GLU A 383 38.67 11.63 7.03
C GLU A 383 40.15 11.59 7.51
N MET A 384 40.46 12.37 8.55
CA MET A 384 41.80 12.40 9.15
C MET A 384 42.21 11.07 9.82
N LEU A 385 41.24 10.36 10.40
CA LEU A 385 41.45 9.11 11.13
C LEU A 385 41.06 7.87 10.32
N SER A 386 41.06 7.96 9.00
CA SER A 386 40.56 6.93 8.09
C SER A 386 41.17 5.53 8.31
N SER A 387 42.38 5.44 8.83
CA SER A 387 43.04 4.17 9.18
C SER A 387 42.62 3.58 10.54
N GLN A 388 41.86 4.33 11.34
CA GLN A 388 41.49 3.97 12.73
C GLN A 388 39.98 3.90 12.94
N ILE A 389 39.19 4.14 11.90
CA ILE A 389 37.72 4.06 11.94
C ILE A 389 37.24 2.83 11.17
N PRO A 390 36.01 2.34 11.45
CA PRO A 390 35.40 1.23 10.74
C PRO A 390 35.41 1.42 9.23
N SER A 391 35.46 0.33 8.48
CA SER A 391 35.45 0.32 7.03
C SER A 391 34.22 1.05 6.45
N ASN A 392 34.43 1.65 5.25
CA ASN A 392 33.37 2.35 4.53
C ASN A 392 32.73 3.54 5.28
N PHE A 393 33.54 4.33 6.02
CA PHE A 393 33.09 5.61 6.53
C PHE A 393 32.68 6.52 5.37
N SER A 394 31.47 7.06 5.46
CA SER A 394 30.92 7.99 4.49
C SER A 394 29.89 8.92 5.13
N HIS A 395 29.39 9.91 4.39
CA HIS A 395 28.46 10.89 4.90
C HIS A 395 27.48 11.39 3.84
N THR A 396 26.41 12.02 4.32
CA THR A 396 25.46 12.83 3.55
C THR A 396 25.32 14.21 4.19
N ASN A 397 24.32 14.98 3.77
CA ASN A 397 24.03 16.29 4.39
C ASN A 397 23.55 16.20 5.84
N ASN A 398 23.03 15.06 6.27
CA ASN A 398 22.44 14.90 7.61
C ASN A 398 23.03 13.72 8.39
N PHE A 399 23.78 12.84 7.75
CA PHE A 399 24.24 11.60 8.36
C PHE A 399 25.72 11.33 8.15
N ILE A 400 26.30 10.64 9.15
CA ILE A 400 27.54 9.88 9.01
C ILE A 400 27.18 8.40 9.11
N TYR A 401 27.78 7.55 8.28
CA TYR A 401 27.55 6.13 8.35
C TYR A 401 28.82 5.32 8.07
N TYR A 402 28.85 4.12 8.61
CA TYR A 402 29.96 3.16 8.45
C TYR A 402 29.46 1.73 8.66
N ASN A 403 30.19 0.76 8.11
CA ASN A 403 29.86 -0.63 8.34
C ASN A 403 30.36 -1.08 9.72
N TRP A 404 29.57 -1.95 10.34
CA TRP A 404 29.97 -2.72 11.51
C TRP A 404 30.51 -4.06 11.05
N GLU A 405 31.72 -4.40 11.43
CA GLU A 405 32.35 -5.70 11.20
C GLU A 405 31.95 -6.69 12.31
#